data_021f903e51f10267833c74f883fc069b
#
_entry.id   021f903e51f10267833c74f883fc069b
#
_cell.length_a   1.000
_cell.length_b   1.000
_cell.length_c   1.000
_cell.angle_alpha   90.00
_cell.angle_beta   90.00
_cell.angle_gamma   90.00
#
_symmetry.space_group_name_H-M   'P 1'
#
loop_
_entity.id
_entity.type
_entity.pdbx_description
1 polymer ?
#
loop_
_entity_poly.entity_id
_entity_poly.type
_entity_poly.pdbx_seq_one_letter_code
_entity_poly.pdbx_strand_id
1 'polypeptide(L)'
;MNFSEKTAVVTGGSRGLGRAICLELARGGANVMLCYAGNEAAANETVAACESLGAKAVAIRCDVSKEDEVKALMDAALTTFGRIDIL
;
A
#
# COMPACT_ATOMS: atom_id res chain seq x y z
N MET A 1 6.00 -16.12 5.68
CA MET A 1 6.18 -15.07 6.68
C MET A 1 4.83 -14.60 7.20
N ASN A 2 4.77 -14.21 8.46
CA ASN A 2 3.53 -13.74 9.07
C ASN A 2 3.62 -12.25 9.36
N PHE A 3 2.82 -11.45 8.66
CA PHE A 3 2.72 -10.01 8.86
C PHE A 3 1.36 -9.59 9.44
N SER A 4 0.65 -10.52 10.09
CA SER A 4 -0.65 -10.23 10.70
C SER A 4 -0.57 -8.99 11.59
N GLU A 5 -1.54 -8.09 11.43
CA GLU A 5 -1.63 -6.85 12.18
C GLU A 5 -0.54 -5.82 11.85
N LYS A 6 0.34 -6.12 10.88
CA LYS A 6 1.32 -5.14 10.40
C LYS A 6 0.69 -4.29 9.29
N THR A 7 1.17 -3.06 9.17
CA THR A 7 0.77 -2.16 8.09
C THR A 7 1.99 -1.78 7.29
N ALA A 8 1.91 -1.98 5.98
CA ALA A 8 2.96 -1.62 5.06
C ALA A 8 2.51 -0.47 4.15
N VAL A 9 3.39 0.49 3.95
CA VAL A 9 3.19 1.56 2.97
C VAL A 9 4.19 1.33 1.85
N VAL A 10 3.69 1.15 0.63
CA VAL A 10 4.52 0.82 -0.53
C VAL A 10 4.40 1.91 -1.59
N THR A 11 5.50 2.56 -1.91
CA THR A 11 5.53 3.53 -3.01
C THR A 11 5.75 2.78 -4.32
N GLY A 12 5.07 3.22 -5.39
CA GLY A 12 5.18 2.57 -6.67
C GLY A 12 4.52 1.19 -6.73
N GLY A 13 3.49 0.97 -5.92
CA GLY A 13 2.84 -0.34 -5.78
C GLY A 13 1.90 -0.74 -6.90
N SER A 14 1.72 0.10 -7.93
CA SER A 14 0.73 -0.16 -8.98
C SER A 14 1.14 -1.27 -9.95
N ARG A 15 2.44 -1.47 -10.17
CA ARG A 15 2.92 -2.49 -11.13
C ARG A 15 4.38 -2.86 -10.84
N GLY A 16 4.87 -3.88 -11.55
CA GLY A 16 6.27 -4.32 -11.46
C GLY A 16 6.63 -4.84 -10.08
N LEU A 17 7.82 -4.49 -9.62
CA LEU A 17 8.35 -4.94 -8.34
C LEU A 17 7.48 -4.46 -7.16
N GLY A 18 6.98 -3.22 -7.22
CA GLY A 18 6.11 -2.69 -6.19
C GLY A 18 4.84 -3.51 -6.01
N ARG A 19 4.23 -3.94 -7.13
CA ARG A 19 3.05 -4.81 -7.08
C ARG A 19 3.40 -6.16 -6.47
N ALA A 20 4.52 -6.76 -6.87
CA ALA A 20 4.96 -8.05 -6.32
C ALA A 20 5.17 -7.96 -4.80
N ILE A 21 5.76 -6.87 -4.33
CA ILE A 21 5.97 -6.63 -2.90
C ILE A 21 4.63 -6.53 -2.17
N CYS A 22 3.67 -5.78 -2.72
CA CYS A 22 2.33 -5.67 -2.12
C CYS A 22 1.67 -7.03 -1.97
N LEU A 23 1.76 -7.87 -3.00
CA LEU A 23 1.15 -9.20 -2.97
C LEU A 23 1.80 -10.11 -1.93
N GLU A 24 3.13 -10.07 -1.81
CA GLU A 24 3.84 -10.85 -0.80
C GLU A 24 3.47 -10.41 0.62
N LEU A 25 3.38 -9.11 0.85
CA LEU A 25 2.95 -8.57 2.15
C LEU A 25 1.51 -8.97 2.47
N ALA A 26 0.64 -8.91 1.46
CA ALA A 26 -0.77 -9.32 1.62
C ALA A 26 -0.89 -10.82 1.94
N ARG A 27 -0.08 -11.66 1.30
CA ARG A 27 -0.05 -13.10 1.61
C ARG A 27 0.36 -13.36 3.05
N GLY A 28 1.23 -12.51 3.59
CA GLY A 28 1.63 -12.59 4.99
C GLY A 28 0.62 -12.01 5.97
N GLY A 29 -0.47 -11.43 5.49
CA GLY A 29 -1.54 -10.88 6.34
C GLY A 29 -1.41 -9.40 6.67
N ALA A 30 -0.49 -8.68 6.04
CA ALA A 30 -0.32 -7.26 6.28
C ALA A 30 -1.48 -6.44 5.71
N ASN A 31 -1.77 -5.31 6.36
CA ASN A 31 -2.55 -4.25 5.74
C ASN A 31 -1.63 -3.52 4.77
N VAL A 32 -2.10 -3.18 3.59
CA VAL A 32 -1.27 -2.57 2.55
C VAL A 32 -1.85 -1.24 2.12
N MET A 33 -1.05 -0.19 2.21
CA MET A 33 -1.37 1.08 1.58
C MET A 33 -0.34 1.32 0.48
N LEU A 34 -0.79 1.32 -0.76
CA LEU A 34 0.11 1.57 -1.88
C LEU A 34 -0.08 2.99 -2.41
N CYS A 35 1.03 3.54 -2.88
CA CYS A 35 1.07 4.88 -3.45
C CYS A 35 1.30 4.78 -4.95
N TYR A 36 0.58 5.57 -5.74
CA TYR A 36 0.77 5.63 -7.18
C TYR A 36 0.77 7.09 -7.66
N ALA A 37 1.43 7.35 -8.79
CA ALA A 37 1.51 8.70 -9.33
C ALA A 37 0.53 8.93 -10.48
N GLY A 38 0.39 8.00 -11.40
CA GLY A 38 -0.37 8.24 -12.62
C GLY A 38 -1.31 7.12 -13.09
N ASN A 39 -1.10 5.89 -12.68
CA ASN A 39 -1.90 4.78 -13.18
C ASN A 39 -2.86 4.25 -12.12
N GLU A 40 -4.00 4.92 -12.00
CA GLU A 40 -5.02 4.54 -11.03
C GLU A 40 -5.59 3.14 -11.30
N ALA A 41 -5.79 2.78 -12.55
CA ALA A 41 -6.35 1.47 -12.90
C ALA A 41 -5.42 0.34 -12.43
N ALA A 42 -4.12 0.47 -12.67
CA ALA A 42 -3.15 -0.53 -12.22
C ALA A 42 -3.07 -0.59 -10.68
N ALA A 43 -3.17 0.56 -10.01
CA ALA A 43 -3.19 0.61 -8.55
C ALA A 43 -4.42 -0.11 -8.00
N ASN A 44 -5.57 0.11 -8.59
CA ASN A 44 -6.81 -0.56 -8.18
C ASN A 44 -6.76 -2.06 -8.44
N GLU A 45 -6.12 -2.51 -9.49
CA GLU A 45 -5.90 -3.93 -9.75
C GLU A 45 -5.04 -4.56 -8.66
N THR A 46 -3.99 -3.87 -8.21
CA THR A 46 -3.15 -4.35 -7.13
C THR A 46 -3.93 -4.43 -5.82
N VAL A 47 -4.75 -3.43 -5.53
CA VAL A 47 -5.63 -3.44 -4.34
C VAL A 47 -6.56 -4.65 -4.39
N ALA A 48 -7.24 -4.88 -5.51
CA ALA A 48 -8.15 -6.00 -5.66
C ALA A 48 -7.43 -7.35 -5.46
N ALA A 49 -6.21 -7.48 -5.99
CA ALA A 49 -5.41 -8.68 -5.82
C ALA A 49 -5.02 -8.91 -4.36
N CYS A 50 -4.65 -7.85 -3.64
CA CYS A 50 -4.37 -7.94 -2.20
C CYS A 50 -5.61 -8.36 -1.41
N GLU A 51 -6.74 -7.77 -1.73
CA GLU A 51 -8.00 -8.10 -1.05
C GLU A 51 -8.43 -9.55 -1.30
N SER A 52 -8.18 -10.07 -2.50
CA SER A 52 -8.47 -11.48 -2.80
C SER A 52 -7.60 -12.45 -2.00
N LEU A 53 -6.48 -11.97 -1.46
CA LEU A 53 -5.62 -12.74 -0.56
C LEU A 53 -6.02 -12.57 0.91
N GLY A 54 -7.09 -11.84 1.16
CA GLY A 54 -7.60 -11.62 2.51
C GLY A 54 -7.06 -10.38 3.23
N ALA A 55 -6.24 -9.59 2.57
CA ALA A 55 -5.66 -8.40 3.18
C ALA A 55 -6.60 -7.19 3.02
N LYS A 56 -6.42 -6.20 3.90
CA LYS A 56 -7.00 -4.88 3.70
C LYS A 56 -6.00 -4.06 2.89
N ALA A 57 -6.47 -3.43 1.82
CA ALA A 57 -5.59 -2.66 0.95
C ALA A 57 -6.27 -1.38 0.47
N VAL A 58 -5.48 -0.32 0.35
CA VAL A 58 -5.93 0.99 -0.09
C VAL A 58 -4.89 1.57 -1.02
N ALA A 59 -5.32 2.22 -2.10
CA ALA A 59 -4.43 2.94 -3.01
C ALA A 59 -4.62 4.45 -2.82
N ILE A 60 -3.51 5.17 -2.74
CA ILE A 60 -3.50 6.62 -2.59
C ILE A 60 -2.65 7.23 -3.70
N ARG A 61 -3.18 8.25 -4.36
CA ARG A 61 -2.39 9.00 -5.33
C ARG A 61 -1.44 9.92 -4.56
N CYS A 62 -0.15 9.81 -4.86
CA CYS A 62 0.88 10.56 -4.15
C CYS A 62 2.12 10.72 -5.02
N ASP A 63 2.58 11.96 -5.17
CA ASP A 63 3.86 12.26 -5.78
C ASP A 63 4.92 12.28 -4.67
N VAL A 64 5.75 11.25 -4.63
CA VAL A 64 6.76 11.09 -3.57
C VAL A 64 7.88 12.13 -3.62
N SER A 65 7.95 12.93 -4.70
CA SER A 65 8.89 14.04 -4.76
C SER A 65 8.39 15.28 -3.98
N LYS A 66 7.13 15.26 -3.54
CA LYS A 66 6.52 16.36 -2.79
C LYS A 66 6.36 15.97 -1.32
N GLU A 67 7.05 16.70 -0.47
CA GLU A 67 7.07 16.42 0.97
C GLU A 67 5.69 16.47 1.62
N ASP A 68 4.86 17.43 1.24
CA ASP A 68 3.51 17.58 1.77
C ASP A 68 2.60 16.40 1.37
N GLU A 69 2.78 15.84 0.17
CA GLU A 69 2.02 14.66 -0.25
C GLU A 69 2.48 13.42 0.47
N VAL A 70 3.78 13.27 0.71
CA VAL A 70 4.32 12.15 1.50
C VAL A 70 3.79 12.20 2.93
N LYS A 71 3.75 13.39 3.53
CA LYS A 71 3.20 13.55 4.87
C LYS A 71 1.71 13.17 4.91
N ALA A 72 0.95 13.59 3.91
CA ALA A 72 -0.47 13.24 3.80
C ALA A 72 -0.65 11.73 3.64
N LEU A 73 0.23 11.05 2.91
CA LEU A 73 0.22 9.60 2.76
C LEU A 73 0.42 8.90 4.11
N MET A 74 1.40 9.35 4.89
CA MET A 74 1.67 8.79 6.21
C MET A 74 0.51 9.01 7.17
N ASP A 75 -0.07 10.22 7.15
CA ASP A 75 -1.24 10.52 7.98
C ASP A 75 -2.44 9.66 7.61
N ALA A 76 -2.64 9.41 6.31
CA ALA A 76 -3.71 8.54 5.83
C ALA A 76 -3.50 7.09 6.31
N ALA A 77 -2.27 6.59 6.29
CA ALA A 77 -1.97 5.24 6.77
C ALA A 77 -2.24 5.11 8.28
N LEU A 78 -1.84 6.09 9.06
CA LEU A 78 -2.09 6.10 10.50
C LEU A 78 -3.58 6.21 10.82
N THR A 79 -4.33 7.02 10.05
CA THR A 79 -5.78 7.17 10.23
C THR A 79 -6.53 5.90 9.85
N THR A 80 -6.15 5.27 8.73
CA THR A 80 -6.86 4.11 8.19
C THR A 80 -6.54 2.82 8.95
N PHE A 81 -5.27 2.59 9.27
CA PHE A 81 -4.82 1.34 9.88
C PHE A 81 -4.30 1.48 11.30
N GLY A 82 -4.07 2.70 11.77
CA GLY A 82 -3.64 2.98 13.13
C GLY A 82 -2.14 2.80 13.38
N ARG A 83 -1.39 2.30 12.42
CA ARG A 83 0.04 2.05 12.57
C ARG A 83 0.74 1.98 11.23
N ILE A 84 2.06 2.18 11.25
CA ILE A 84 2.94 1.93 10.09
C ILE A 84 4.11 1.11 10.62
N ASP A 85 4.27 -0.09 10.11
CA ASP A 85 5.32 -1.02 10.53
C ASP A 85 6.40 -1.21 9.46
N ILE A 86 6.00 -1.12 8.19
CA ILE A 86 6.88 -1.38 7.04
C ILE A 86 6.69 -0.23 6.05
N LEU A 87 7.78 0.27 5.54
CA LEU A 87 7.77 1.40 4.63
C LEU A 87 8.50 1.10 3.33
#